data_1245d53d00c60c5638fc50c6ff4693d7
#
_entry.id   1245d53d00c60c5638fc50c6ff4693d7
#
_cell.length_a   1.000
_cell.length_b   1.000
_cell.length_c   1.000
_cell.angle_alpha   90.00
_cell.angle_beta   90.00
_cell.angle_gamma   90.00
#
_symmetry.space_group_name_H-M   'P 1'
#
loop_
_entity.id
_entity.type
_entity.pdbx_description
1 polymer ?
#
loop_
_entity_poly.entity_id
_entity_poly.type
_entity_poly.pdbx_seq_one_letter_code
_entity_poly.pdbx_strand_id
1 'polypeptide(L)'
;MMTAARTAPKGKGIDIIETAIVTGEEIQQLSDTLKAMFEEFGMKFFLRDADNILQAECILLIGTREQAQGLNCGHCGYATCSGRSEGVPCALNSIDVGIAIGSACATAADLRVDT
;
A
#
# COMPACT_ATOMS: atom_id res chain seq x y z
N MET A 1 -5.83 -12.84 -4.37
CA MET A 1 -5.52 -11.59 -3.64
C MET A 1 -5.35 -10.37 -4.56
N MET A 2 -4.42 -10.38 -5.53
CA MET A 2 -4.17 -9.22 -6.42
C MET A 2 -5.42 -8.77 -7.21
N THR A 3 -6.18 -9.72 -7.78
CA THR A 3 -7.46 -9.43 -8.43
C THR A 3 -8.48 -8.80 -7.48
N ALA A 4 -8.56 -9.29 -6.24
CA ALA A 4 -9.47 -8.74 -5.22
C ALA A 4 -9.09 -7.30 -4.85
N ALA A 5 -7.80 -6.99 -4.69
CA ALA A 5 -7.33 -5.63 -4.49
C ALA A 5 -7.69 -4.73 -5.69
N ARG A 6 -7.49 -5.21 -6.91
CA ARG A 6 -7.79 -4.46 -8.15
C ARG A 6 -9.28 -4.17 -8.31
N THR A 7 -10.15 -5.10 -7.97
CA THR A 7 -11.61 -4.97 -8.13
C THR A 7 -12.31 -4.40 -6.90
N ALA A 8 -11.59 -4.12 -5.81
CA ALA A 8 -12.14 -3.48 -4.62
C ALA A 8 -12.73 -2.10 -4.95
N PRO A 9 -13.78 -1.63 -4.24
CA PRO A 9 -14.35 -0.30 -4.44
C PRO A 9 -13.30 0.80 -4.27
N LYS A 10 -13.39 1.84 -5.08
CA LYS A 10 -12.49 3.00 -5.04
C LYS A 10 -13.27 4.31 -5.14
N GLY A 11 -12.73 5.36 -4.57
CA GLY A 11 -13.29 6.70 -4.65
C GLY A 11 -13.56 7.11 -6.10
N LYS A 12 -14.75 7.60 -6.38
CA LYS A 12 -15.23 7.98 -7.73
C LYS A 12 -15.20 6.85 -8.77
N GLY A 13 -14.91 5.59 -8.39
CA GLY A 13 -14.70 4.51 -9.34
C GLY A 13 -13.42 4.65 -10.19
N ILE A 14 -12.47 5.49 -9.77
CA ILE A 14 -11.21 5.71 -10.47
C ILE A 14 -10.13 4.80 -9.87
N ASP A 15 -9.64 3.85 -10.67
CA ASP A 15 -8.59 2.92 -10.25
C ASP A 15 -7.20 3.51 -10.47
N ILE A 16 -6.57 3.91 -9.38
CA ILE A 16 -5.18 4.37 -9.32
C ILE A 16 -4.32 3.48 -8.41
N ILE A 17 -4.84 2.31 -8.04
CA ILE A 17 -4.10 1.34 -7.23
C ILE A 17 -3.05 0.66 -8.10
N GLU A 18 -1.85 0.56 -7.57
CA GLU A 18 -0.75 -0.22 -8.14
C GLU A 18 -0.52 -1.47 -7.28
N THR A 19 -0.27 -2.59 -7.95
CA THR A 19 0.00 -3.86 -7.26
C THR A 19 1.19 -4.55 -7.90
N ALA A 20 2.04 -5.15 -7.08
CA ALA A 20 3.14 -5.99 -7.54
C ALA A 20 3.27 -7.23 -6.66
N ILE A 21 3.78 -8.31 -7.22
CA ILE A 21 4.13 -9.53 -6.49
C ILE A 21 5.64 -9.63 -6.47
N VAL A 22 6.21 -9.84 -5.28
CA VAL A 22 7.64 -10.05 -5.05
C VAL A 22 7.84 -11.48 -4.59
N THR A 23 8.76 -12.21 -5.19
CA THR A 23 9.04 -13.63 -4.90
C THR A 23 10.53 -13.94 -4.95
N GLY A 24 10.93 -15.09 -4.38
CA GLY A 24 12.30 -15.57 -4.49
C GLY A 24 13.34 -14.58 -3.99
N GLU A 25 14.38 -14.35 -4.76
CA GLU A 25 15.51 -13.48 -4.37
C GLU A 25 15.11 -12.00 -4.21
N GLU A 26 14.04 -11.56 -4.86
CA GLU A 26 13.55 -10.18 -4.73
C GLU A 26 13.03 -9.88 -3.32
N ILE A 27 12.59 -10.90 -2.55
CA ILE A 27 12.18 -10.73 -1.16
C ILE A 27 13.38 -10.31 -0.30
N GLN A 28 14.57 -10.87 -0.56
CA GLN A 28 15.78 -10.44 0.14
C GLN A 28 16.13 -8.98 -0.18
N GLN A 29 16.01 -8.57 -1.44
CA GLN A 29 16.25 -7.18 -1.84
C GLN A 29 15.25 -6.22 -1.15
N LEU A 30 13.98 -6.63 -1.03
CA LEU A 30 12.97 -5.86 -0.30
C LEU A 30 13.32 -5.75 1.20
N SER A 31 13.76 -6.85 1.82
CA SER A 31 14.23 -6.84 3.21
C SER A 31 15.40 -5.88 3.42
N ASP A 32 16.39 -5.92 2.52
CA ASP A 32 17.55 -5.03 2.59
C ASP A 32 17.15 -3.56 2.40
N THR A 33 16.15 -3.30 1.54
CA THR A 33 15.56 -1.97 1.36
C THR A 33 14.89 -1.47 2.65
N LEU A 34 14.12 -2.32 3.33
CA LEU A 34 13.50 -1.96 4.61
C LEU A 34 14.55 -1.66 5.70
N LYS A 35 15.65 -2.40 5.73
CA LYS A 35 16.77 -2.12 6.65
C LYS A 35 17.42 -0.76 6.35
N ALA A 36 17.61 -0.44 5.08
CA ALA A 36 18.12 0.89 4.68
C ALA A 36 17.16 2.01 5.07
N MET A 37 15.84 1.80 4.94
CA MET A 37 14.82 2.75 5.41
C MET A 37 14.87 2.95 6.93
N PHE A 38 15.20 1.93 7.71
CA PHE A 38 15.42 2.10 9.14
C PHE A 38 16.60 3.04 9.42
N GLU A 39 17.71 2.91 8.70
CA GLU A 39 18.87 3.80 8.87
C GLU A 39 18.51 5.27 8.52
N GLU A 40 17.63 5.47 7.55
CA GLU A 40 17.20 6.80 7.12
C GLU A 40 16.16 7.43 8.06
N PHE A 41 15.14 6.66 8.48
CA PHE A 41 13.96 7.18 9.18
C PHE A 41 13.93 6.85 10.68
N GLY A 42 14.75 5.90 11.17
CA GLY A 42 14.82 5.49 12.58
C GLY A 42 13.61 4.72 13.10
N MET A 43 12.68 4.32 12.24
CA MET A 43 11.45 3.63 12.65
C MET A 43 11.65 2.13 12.78
N LYS A 44 11.64 1.61 14.00
CA LYS A 44 11.97 0.21 14.34
C LYS A 44 11.09 -0.84 13.64
N PHE A 45 9.89 -0.51 13.22
CA PHE A 45 9.03 -1.46 12.52
C PHE A 45 9.65 -1.90 11.18
N PHE A 46 10.47 -1.07 10.53
CA PHE A 46 11.18 -1.49 9.32
C PHE A 46 12.10 -2.69 9.54
N LEU A 47 12.80 -2.76 10.69
CA LEU A 47 13.64 -3.92 11.01
C LEU A 47 12.80 -5.18 11.27
N ARG A 48 11.71 -5.03 12.04
CA ARG A 48 10.79 -6.15 12.30
C ARG A 48 10.22 -6.70 10.99
N ASP A 49 9.75 -5.81 10.13
CA ASP A 49 9.09 -6.19 8.88
C ASP A 49 10.10 -6.75 7.87
N ALA A 50 11.34 -6.23 7.84
CA ALA A 50 12.43 -6.78 7.06
C ALA A 50 12.73 -8.25 7.39
N ASP A 51 12.71 -8.61 8.68
CA ASP A 51 12.94 -9.99 9.11
C ASP A 51 11.68 -10.87 8.87
N ASN A 52 10.49 -10.33 9.08
CA ASN A 52 9.25 -11.08 8.89
C ASN A 52 9.03 -11.51 7.44
N ILE A 53 9.27 -10.62 6.48
CA ILE A 53 9.03 -10.92 5.06
C ILE A 53 9.93 -12.02 4.51
N LEU A 54 11.09 -12.29 5.13
CA LEU A 54 11.99 -13.39 4.74
C LEU A 54 11.38 -14.78 4.98
N GLN A 55 10.31 -14.86 5.78
CA GLN A 55 9.59 -16.11 6.05
C GLN A 55 8.45 -16.37 5.06
N ALA A 56 8.14 -15.39 4.19
CA ALA A 56 7.05 -15.49 3.24
C ALA A 56 7.51 -16.12 1.92
N GLU A 57 6.62 -16.88 1.28
CA GLU A 57 6.83 -17.41 -0.07
C GLU A 57 6.64 -16.34 -1.16
N CYS A 58 5.77 -15.35 -0.88
CA CYS A 58 5.55 -14.20 -1.74
C CYS A 58 5.07 -12.99 -0.94
N ILE A 59 5.32 -11.80 -1.46
CA ILE A 59 4.84 -10.52 -0.92
C ILE A 59 3.95 -9.86 -1.97
N LEU A 60 2.74 -9.48 -1.56
CA LEU A 60 1.87 -8.64 -2.38
C LEU A 60 2.02 -7.19 -1.94
N LEU A 61 2.61 -6.36 -2.80
CA LEU A 61 2.67 -4.91 -2.62
C LEU A 61 1.41 -4.27 -3.18
N ILE A 62 0.78 -3.41 -2.39
CA ILE A 62 -0.39 -2.63 -2.79
C ILE A 62 -0.12 -1.17 -2.44
N GLY A 63 -0.19 -0.31 -3.44
CA GLY A 63 0.04 1.12 -3.30
C GLY A 63 -0.88 1.94 -4.17
N THR A 64 -0.66 3.24 -4.24
CA THR A 64 -1.44 4.15 -5.06
C THR A 64 -0.53 5.12 -5.78
N ARG A 65 -0.94 5.57 -6.98
CA ARG A 65 -0.29 6.69 -7.66
C ARG A 65 -0.48 7.97 -6.86
N GLU A 66 0.49 8.86 -6.93
CA GLU A 66 0.40 10.19 -6.33
C GLU A 66 -0.49 11.12 -7.18
N GLN A 67 -1.79 10.85 -7.18
CA GLN A 67 -2.79 11.59 -7.95
C GLN A 67 -3.95 11.98 -7.05
N ALA A 68 -4.21 13.29 -6.86
CA ALA A 68 -5.36 13.75 -6.10
C ALA A 68 -6.68 13.39 -6.82
N GLN A 69 -7.71 13.00 -6.04
CA GLN A 69 -9.03 12.62 -6.59
C GLN A 69 -9.83 13.82 -7.15
N GLY A 70 -9.40 15.06 -6.87
CA GLY A 70 -10.04 16.27 -7.40
C GLY A 70 -11.40 16.61 -6.79
N LEU A 71 -11.72 16.08 -5.60
CA LEU A 71 -13.03 16.27 -4.93
C LEU A 71 -13.10 17.52 -4.05
N ASN A 72 -11.96 18.17 -3.75
CA ASN A 72 -11.90 19.28 -2.81
C ASN A 72 -12.61 18.97 -1.47
N CYS A 73 -12.50 17.72 -0.99
CA CYS A 73 -13.25 17.21 0.16
C CYS A 73 -12.68 17.66 1.51
N GLY A 74 -11.48 18.23 1.55
CA GLY A 74 -10.85 18.71 2.77
C GLY A 74 -10.24 17.61 3.69
N HIS A 75 -10.44 16.32 3.41
CA HIS A 75 -9.99 15.23 4.30
C HIS A 75 -8.48 15.17 4.50
N CYS A 76 -7.68 15.66 3.55
CA CYS A 76 -6.23 15.78 3.70
C CYS A 76 -5.78 17.06 4.43
N GLY A 77 -6.73 17.86 4.95
CA GLY A 77 -6.46 19.12 5.65
C GLY A 77 -6.34 20.36 4.76
N TYR A 78 -6.46 20.22 3.44
CA TYR A 78 -6.42 21.33 2.49
C TYR A 78 -7.82 21.61 1.92
N ALA A 79 -8.18 22.87 1.76
CA ALA A 79 -9.50 23.29 1.25
C ALA A 79 -9.73 22.84 -0.21
N THR A 80 -8.66 22.80 -1.00
CA THR A 80 -8.71 22.35 -2.41
C THR A 80 -7.62 21.35 -2.71
N CYS A 81 -7.85 20.46 -3.66
CA CYS A 81 -6.86 19.48 -4.09
C CYS A 81 -5.63 20.15 -4.74
N SER A 82 -5.82 21.26 -5.43
CA SER A 82 -4.72 22.02 -6.05
C SER A 82 -3.87 22.80 -5.04
N GLY A 83 -4.40 23.08 -3.86
CA GLY A 83 -3.68 23.75 -2.77
C GLY A 83 -2.88 22.79 -1.88
N ARG A 84 -2.94 21.49 -2.14
CA ARG A 84 -2.22 20.46 -1.39
C ARG A 84 -0.70 20.59 -1.63
N SER A 85 0.08 20.57 -0.55
CA SER A 85 1.55 20.57 -0.67
C SER A 85 2.06 19.29 -1.33
N GLU A 86 3.17 19.42 -2.04
CA GLU A 86 3.88 18.26 -2.60
C GLU A 86 4.24 17.25 -1.50
N GLY A 87 4.18 15.96 -1.81
CA GLY A 87 4.46 14.89 -0.85
C GLY A 87 3.34 14.58 0.16
N VAL A 88 2.29 15.42 0.27
CA VAL A 88 1.13 15.10 1.11
C VAL A 88 0.17 14.19 0.34
N PRO A 89 -0.13 12.95 0.81
CA PRO A 89 -1.01 12.04 0.08
C PRO A 89 -2.46 12.53 0.09
N CYS A 90 -3.22 12.18 -0.94
CA CYS A 90 -4.66 12.35 -0.93
C CYS A 90 -5.27 11.34 0.07
N ALA A 91 -6.05 11.82 1.05
CA ALA A 91 -6.65 10.95 2.07
C ALA A 91 -7.54 9.86 1.45
N LEU A 92 -8.27 10.17 0.37
CA LEU A 92 -9.09 9.17 -0.33
C LEU A 92 -8.25 8.07 -0.96
N ASN A 93 -7.06 8.38 -1.50
CA ASN A 93 -6.16 7.37 -2.02
C ASN A 93 -5.68 6.41 -0.92
N SER A 94 -5.38 6.94 0.27
CA SER A 94 -4.99 6.11 1.42
C SER A 94 -6.16 5.20 1.88
N ILE A 95 -7.39 5.71 1.84
CA ILE A 95 -8.59 4.92 2.12
C ILE A 95 -8.75 3.82 1.07
N ASP A 96 -8.60 4.13 -0.21
CA ASP A 96 -8.72 3.16 -1.31
C ASP A 96 -7.66 2.05 -1.20
N VAL A 97 -6.42 2.37 -0.79
CA VAL A 97 -5.38 1.38 -0.49
C VAL A 97 -5.83 0.46 0.66
N GLY A 98 -6.36 1.02 1.74
CA GLY A 98 -6.87 0.24 2.87
C GLY A 98 -8.02 -0.72 2.47
N ILE A 99 -8.93 -0.26 1.62
CA ILE A 99 -10.02 -1.10 1.08
C ILE A 99 -9.45 -2.21 0.19
N ALA A 100 -8.47 -1.90 -0.65
CA ALA A 100 -7.81 -2.88 -1.51
C ALA A 100 -7.07 -3.96 -0.69
N ILE A 101 -6.36 -3.56 0.37
CA ILE A 101 -5.69 -4.48 1.31
C ILE A 101 -6.73 -5.37 2.00
N GLY A 102 -7.79 -4.78 2.56
CA GLY A 102 -8.86 -5.54 3.22
C GLY A 102 -9.50 -6.58 2.31
N SER A 103 -9.75 -6.23 1.04
CA SER A 103 -10.29 -7.15 0.03
C SER A 103 -9.32 -8.28 -0.30
N ALA A 104 -8.02 -7.98 -0.40
CA ALA A 104 -6.98 -8.98 -0.63
C ALA A 104 -6.88 -9.97 0.54
N CYS A 105 -6.86 -9.45 1.79
CA CYS A 105 -6.78 -10.27 3.00
C CYS A 105 -8.04 -11.12 3.20
N ALA A 106 -9.23 -10.59 2.92
CA ALA A 106 -10.47 -11.37 2.97
C ALA A 106 -10.41 -12.58 2.01
N THR A 107 -9.91 -12.37 0.78
CA THR A 107 -9.71 -13.44 -0.19
C THR A 107 -8.69 -14.48 0.31
N ALA A 108 -7.60 -14.04 0.94
CA ALA A 108 -6.61 -14.96 1.53
C ALA A 108 -7.24 -15.81 2.65
N ALA A 109 -8.01 -15.19 3.52
CA ALA A 109 -8.71 -15.87 4.61
C ALA A 109 -9.70 -16.93 4.09
N ASP A 110 -10.48 -16.62 3.04
CA ASP A 110 -11.39 -17.55 2.39
C ASP A 110 -10.64 -18.77 1.81
N LEU A 111 -9.44 -18.55 1.29
CA LEU A 111 -8.57 -19.59 0.72
C LEU A 111 -7.68 -20.28 1.77
N ARG A 112 -7.80 -19.89 3.05
CA ARG A 112 -6.95 -20.40 4.15
C ARG A 112 -5.45 -20.16 3.92
N VAL A 113 -5.10 -19.08 3.25
CA VAL A 113 -3.73 -18.60 3.11
C VAL A 113 -3.39 -17.73 4.30
N ASP A 114 -2.27 -18.02 4.96
CA ASP A 114 -1.75 -17.21 6.06
C ASP A 114 -1.15 -15.89 5.55
N THR A 115 -1.42 -14.78 6.26
CA THR A 115 -0.99 -13.43 5.85
C THR A 115 -0.54 -12.59 7.04
#